data_eb4dd261325d1ebcc6021c85674c6bb7
#
_entry.id   eb4dd261325d1ebcc6021c85674c6bb7
#
_cell.length_a   1.000
_cell.length_b   1.000
_cell.length_c   1.000
_cell.angle_alpha   90.00
_cell.angle_beta   90.00
_cell.angle_gamma   90.00
#
_symmetry.space_group_name_H-M   'P 1'
#
loop_
_entity.id
_entity.type
_entity.pdbx_description
1 polymer ?
#
loop_
_entity_poly.entity_id
_entity_poly.type
_entity_poly.pdbx_seq_one_letter_code
_entity_poly.pdbx_strand_id
1 'polypeptide(L)'
;NMNRVIKKLGINNIHNRGIRGKGITVAVLDSGISRHLDFDNRIIYFKDFVKERHGIYDDEGHGTHVSGIIAGSGKMSKGKIMGVAPESEIVSLKVLDNRGMGKEENVITGLHWIIDNGKRYGIRVVNLSFGTLSNDERAGKRLTDEVELLWNLGYVVVAAAGNNGPGAN
;
A
#
# COMPACT_ATOMS: atom_id res chain seq x y z
N ASN A 1 -11.24 -7.67 12.53
CA ASN A 1 -12.46 -7.89 11.73
C ASN A 1 -12.82 -6.60 10.98
N MET A 2 -12.71 -6.62 9.66
CA MET A 2 -12.90 -5.46 8.77
C MET A 2 -14.25 -4.76 8.96
N ASN A 3 -15.34 -5.52 9.14
CA ASN A 3 -16.67 -4.95 9.37
C ASN A 3 -16.75 -4.06 10.62
N ARG A 4 -16.01 -4.42 11.68
CA ARG A 4 -15.94 -3.60 12.89
C ARG A 4 -15.23 -2.27 12.61
N VAL A 5 -14.16 -2.29 11.82
CA VAL A 5 -13.40 -1.09 11.41
C VAL A 5 -14.28 -0.18 10.55
N ILE A 6 -14.89 -0.73 9.51
CA ILE A 6 -15.80 -0.02 8.59
C ILE A 6 -16.92 0.69 9.37
N LYS A 7 -17.55 -0.02 10.33
CA LYS A 7 -18.61 0.53 11.16
C LYS A 7 -18.09 1.62 12.11
N LYS A 8 -16.96 1.37 12.80
CA LYS A 8 -16.39 2.31 13.78
C LYS A 8 -15.96 3.64 13.14
N LEU A 9 -15.42 3.57 11.92
CA LEU A 9 -14.98 4.75 11.16
C LEU A 9 -16.10 5.41 10.34
N GLY A 10 -17.33 4.89 10.37
CA GLY A 10 -18.45 5.45 9.61
C GLY A 10 -18.32 5.30 8.09
N ILE A 11 -17.48 4.39 7.60
CA ILE A 11 -17.20 4.18 6.17
C ILE A 11 -18.46 3.84 5.39
N ASN A 12 -19.42 3.14 6.00
CA ASN A 12 -20.70 2.84 5.35
C ASN A 12 -21.43 4.11 4.89
N ASN A 13 -21.39 5.20 5.67
CA ASN A 13 -22.01 6.47 5.28
C ASN A 13 -21.32 7.09 4.06
N ILE A 14 -20.00 6.91 3.96
CA ILE A 14 -19.20 7.38 2.81
C ILE A 14 -19.55 6.53 1.57
N HIS A 15 -19.60 5.21 1.71
CA HIS A 15 -20.02 4.31 0.62
C HIS A 15 -21.44 4.58 0.14
N ASN A 16 -22.39 4.87 1.05
CA ASN A 16 -23.78 5.20 0.70
C ASN A 16 -23.91 6.52 -0.10
N ARG A 17 -22.92 7.41 0.03
CA ARG A 17 -22.80 8.63 -0.77
C ARG A 17 -22.12 8.40 -2.14
N GLY A 18 -21.81 7.15 -2.49
CA GLY A 18 -21.12 6.79 -3.73
C GLY A 18 -19.59 7.03 -3.72
N ILE A 19 -19.03 7.41 -2.56
CA ILE A 19 -17.58 7.67 -2.44
C ILE A 19 -16.91 6.34 -2.09
N ARG A 20 -16.29 5.70 -3.10
CA ARG A 20 -15.75 4.34 -3.01
C ARG A 20 -14.34 4.19 -3.59
N GLY A 21 -13.68 5.31 -3.92
CA GLY A 21 -12.31 5.33 -4.46
C GLY A 21 -12.21 5.21 -5.98
N LYS A 22 -13.33 5.28 -6.73
CA LYS A 22 -13.32 5.20 -8.19
C LYS A 22 -12.45 6.32 -8.80
N GLY A 23 -11.55 5.96 -9.71
CA GLY A 23 -10.64 6.89 -10.36
C GLY A 23 -9.43 7.32 -9.50
N ILE A 24 -9.24 6.68 -8.34
CA ILE A 24 -8.09 6.89 -7.47
C ILE A 24 -7.21 5.64 -7.48
N THR A 25 -5.93 5.83 -7.71
CA THR A 25 -4.94 4.76 -7.58
C THR A 25 -4.17 4.90 -6.27
N VAL A 26 -4.01 3.78 -5.57
CA VAL A 26 -3.18 3.65 -4.37
C VAL A 26 -1.92 2.87 -4.72
N ALA A 27 -0.76 3.45 -4.48
CA ALA A 27 0.50 2.72 -4.52
C ALA A 27 0.72 2.04 -3.16
N VAL A 28 0.95 0.73 -3.17
CA VAL A 28 1.22 -0.07 -1.99
C VAL A 28 2.65 -0.59 -2.10
N LEU A 29 3.55 -0.06 -1.27
CA LEU A 29 4.92 -0.55 -1.11
C LEU A 29 4.91 -1.59 0.00
N ASP A 30 5.10 -2.87 -0.36
CA ASP A 30 4.95 -3.99 0.57
C ASP A 30 5.62 -5.27 0.04
N SER A 31 5.22 -6.44 0.55
CA SER A 31 5.72 -7.76 0.14
C SER A 31 5.27 -8.21 -1.26
N GLY A 32 4.39 -7.45 -1.91
CA GLY A 32 3.79 -7.78 -3.20
C GLY A 32 2.27 -7.81 -3.14
N ILE A 33 1.65 -8.45 -4.12
CA ILE A 33 0.21 -8.68 -4.18
C ILE A 33 -0.09 -9.96 -4.94
N SER A 34 -1.04 -10.76 -4.48
CA SER A 34 -1.55 -11.93 -5.18
C SER A 34 -2.83 -11.60 -5.97
N ARG A 35 -3.05 -12.28 -7.08
CA ARG A 35 -4.31 -12.19 -7.81
C ARG A 35 -5.45 -12.73 -6.94
N HIS A 36 -6.53 -11.96 -6.84
CA HIS A 36 -7.72 -12.34 -6.10
C HIS A 36 -8.97 -11.75 -6.75
N LEU A 37 -10.11 -12.42 -6.64
CA LEU A 37 -11.37 -11.96 -7.24
C LEU A 37 -11.82 -10.59 -6.71
N ASP A 38 -11.45 -10.23 -5.48
CA ASP A 38 -11.78 -8.94 -4.90
C ASP A 38 -10.99 -7.78 -5.50
N PHE A 39 -9.93 -8.05 -6.25
CA PHE A 39 -9.20 -7.02 -6.99
C PHE A 39 -9.65 -6.90 -8.45
N ASP A 40 -10.19 -7.97 -9.04
CA ASP A 40 -10.54 -8.03 -10.48
C ASP A 40 -9.35 -7.53 -11.35
N ASN A 41 -9.62 -6.56 -12.23
CA ASN A 41 -8.62 -5.93 -13.10
C ASN A 41 -8.02 -4.64 -12.50
N ARG A 42 -8.21 -4.41 -11.20
CA ARG A 42 -7.79 -3.17 -10.54
C ARG A 42 -6.36 -3.17 -10.01
N ILE A 43 -5.63 -4.28 -10.15
CA ILE A 43 -4.17 -4.27 -10.02
C ILE A 43 -3.62 -3.82 -11.38
N ILE A 44 -3.39 -2.52 -11.54
CA ILE A 44 -3.04 -1.93 -12.84
C ILE A 44 -1.54 -1.96 -13.15
N TYR A 45 -0.71 -2.13 -12.12
CA TYR A 45 0.73 -2.27 -12.28
C TYR A 45 1.35 -3.04 -11.11
N PHE A 46 2.42 -3.77 -11.40
CA PHE A 46 3.25 -4.47 -10.41
C PHE A 46 4.73 -4.34 -10.78
N LYS A 47 5.56 -4.08 -9.78
CA LYS A 47 7.02 -4.12 -9.94
C LYS A 47 7.69 -4.69 -8.70
N ASP A 48 8.65 -5.59 -8.93
CA ASP A 48 9.48 -6.20 -7.89
C ASP A 48 10.86 -5.51 -7.86
N PHE A 49 11.18 -4.87 -6.76
CA PHE A 49 12.49 -4.23 -6.50
C PHE A 49 13.42 -5.11 -5.67
N VAL A 50 12.98 -6.32 -5.28
CA VAL A 50 13.73 -7.25 -4.43
C VAL A 50 14.49 -8.27 -5.25
N LYS A 51 13.81 -8.89 -6.23
CA LYS A 51 14.34 -9.99 -7.06
C LYS A 51 14.16 -9.73 -8.54
N GLU A 52 13.59 -8.59 -8.91
CA GLU A 52 13.29 -8.19 -10.31
C GLU A 52 12.47 -9.24 -11.09
N ARG A 53 11.66 -10.03 -10.40
CA ARG A 53 10.80 -11.02 -11.04
C ARG A 53 9.66 -10.36 -11.79
N HIS A 54 9.31 -10.92 -12.94
CA HIS A 54 8.15 -10.50 -13.71
C HIS A 54 6.88 -11.22 -13.23
N GLY A 55 5.76 -10.50 -13.30
CA GLY A 55 4.44 -11.03 -12.94
C GLY A 55 4.04 -10.74 -11.50
N ILE A 56 2.73 -10.74 -11.28
CA ILE A 56 2.12 -10.42 -9.99
C ILE A 56 2.28 -11.61 -9.05
N TYR A 57 2.88 -11.39 -7.89
CA TYR A 57 3.01 -12.38 -6.81
C TYR A 57 3.22 -11.72 -5.45
N ASP A 58 2.96 -12.49 -4.40
CA ASP A 58 3.24 -12.15 -3.01
C ASP A 58 3.68 -13.43 -2.30
N ASP A 59 4.95 -13.52 -1.93
CA ASP A 59 5.55 -14.70 -1.31
C ASP A 59 5.62 -14.60 0.23
N GLU A 60 4.97 -13.57 0.79
CA GLU A 60 4.82 -13.37 2.24
C GLU A 60 3.34 -13.23 2.64
N GLY A 61 2.53 -12.47 1.89
CA GLY A 61 1.08 -12.33 2.05
C GLY A 61 0.62 -11.01 2.70
N HIS A 62 1.50 -10.26 3.36
CA HIS A 62 1.15 -9.02 4.04
C HIS A 62 0.65 -7.95 3.07
N GLY A 63 1.34 -7.75 1.94
CA GLY A 63 0.94 -6.76 0.93
C GLY A 63 -0.42 -7.06 0.30
N THR A 64 -0.73 -8.35 0.09
CA THR A 64 -2.05 -8.78 -0.36
C THR A 64 -3.13 -8.46 0.67
N HIS A 65 -2.86 -8.72 1.95
CA HIS A 65 -3.78 -8.40 3.05
C HIS A 65 -4.03 -6.90 3.17
N VAL A 66 -2.96 -6.09 3.16
CA VAL A 66 -3.05 -4.61 3.20
C VAL A 66 -3.84 -4.09 2.01
N SER A 67 -3.54 -4.57 0.80
CA SER A 67 -4.28 -4.20 -0.41
C SER A 67 -5.76 -4.57 -0.31
N GLY A 68 -6.11 -5.70 0.31
CA GLY A 68 -7.48 -6.11 0.58
C GLY A 68 -8.21 -5.17 1.53
N ILE A 69 -7.54 -4.68 2.58
CA ILE A 69 -8.09 -3.67 3.50
C ILE A 69 -8.33 -2.34 2.76
N ILE A 70 -7.44 -1.95 1.87
CA ILE A 70 -7.57 -0.73 1.08
C ILE A 70 -8.69 -0.86 0.05
N ALA A 71 -8.61 -1.86 -0.84
CA ALA A 71 -9.34 -1.88 -2.10
C ALA A 71 -10.11 -3.18 -2.40
N GLY A 72 -10.26 -4.08 -1.44
CA GLY A 72 -11.02 -5.32 -1.63
C GLY A 72 -12.49 -5.01 -1.96
N SER A 73 -12.99 -5.50 -3.11
CA SER A 73 -14.38 -5.25 -3.54
C SER A 73 -15.43 -6.01 -2.72
N GLY A 74 -15.00 -7.05 -2.00
CA GLY A 74 -15.90 -7.95 -1.27
C GLY A 74 -16.62 -8.94 -2.16
N LYS A 75 -16.21 -9.12 -3.42
CA LYS A 75 -16.88 -10.01 -4.38
C LYS A 75 -16.92 -11.46 -3.88
N MET A 76 -15.82 -11.97 -3.33
CA MET A 76 -15.76 -13.31 -2.73
C MET A 76 -16.70 -13.49 -1.54
N SER A 77 -16.90 -12.45 -0.75
CA SER A 77 -17.78 -12.46 0.42
C SER A 77 -19.21 -12.02 0.13
N LYS A 78 -19.59 -11.85 -1.14
CA LYS A 78 -20.89 -11.33 -1.57
C LYS A 78 -21.22 -9.98 -0.90
N GLY A 79 -20.22 -9.09 -0.84
CA GLY A 79 -20.35 -7.76 -0.26
C GLY A 79 -20.23 -7.68 1.27
N LYS A 80 -20.04 -8.80 1.97
CA LYS A 80 -19.98 -8.83 3.44
C LYS A 80 -18.68 -8.25 4.00
N ILE A 81 -17.56 -8.39 3.27
CA ILE A 81 -16.23 -7.91 3.67
C ILE A 81 -15.68 -7.10 2.51
N MET A 82 -15.66 -5.79 2.66
CA MET A 82 -15.11 -4.85 1.66
C MET A 82 -13.96 -4.04 2.27
N GLY A 83 -13.08 -3.55 1.42
CA GLY A 83 -12.07 -2.57 1.77
C GLY A 83 -12.67 -1.18 1.98
N VAL A 84 -11.81 -0.24 2.37
CA VAL A 84 -12.20 1.16 2.61
C VAL A 84 -12.55 1.87 1.30
N ALA A 85 -11.77 1.61 0.24
CA ALA A 85 -11.93 2.18 -1.10
C ALA A 85 -12.09 1.06 -2.16
N PRO A 86 -13.23 0.33 -2.17
CA PRO A 86 -13.39 -0.92 -2.91
C PRO A 86 -13.43 -0.75 -4.44
N GLU A 87 -13.40 0.47 -4.95
CA GLU A 87 -13.36 0.78 -6.38
C GLU A 87 -12.03 1.46 -6.80
N SER A 88 -11.08 1.63 -5.87
CA SER A 88 -9.76 2.17 -6.20
C SER A 88 -8.91 1.15 -6.96
N GLU A 89 -7.99 1.66 -7.76
CA GLU A 89 -6.94 0.89 -8.43
C GLU A 89 -5.72 0.73 -7.54
N ILE A 90 -4.92 -0.29 -7.81
CA ILE A 90 -3.70 -0.60 -7.06
C ILE A 90 -2.51 -0.64 -8.00
N VAL A 91 -1.46 0.05 -7.61
CA VAL A 91 -0.08 -0.16 -8.05
C VAL A 91 0.65 -0.85 -6.91
N SER A 92 1.11 -2.07 -7.13
CA SER A 92 1.86 -2.81 -6.11
C SER A 92 3.35 -2.78 -6.42
N LEU A 93 4.12 -2.25 -5.49
CA LEU A 93 5.57 -2.14 -5.57
C LEU A 93 6.17 -3.04 -4.48
N LYS A 94 6.69 -4.20 -4.89
CA LYS A 94 7.30 -5.13 -3.95
C LYS A 94 8.68 -4.63 -3.54
N VAL A 95 8.81 -4.21 -2.29
CA VAL A 95 10.04 -3.72 -1.65
C VAL A 95 10.46 -4.59 -0.47
N LEU A 96 9.56 -5.46 0.02
CA LEU A 96 9.82 -6.42 1.08
C LEU A 96 10.00 -7.83 0.52
N ASP A 97 10.90 -8.60 1.12
CA ASP A 97 11.16 -9.99 0.76
C ASP A 97 10.10 -10.96 1.34
N ASN A 98 10.33 -12.26 1.19
CA ASN A 98 9.45 -13.33 1.70
C ASN A 98 9.49 -13.52 3.23
N ARG A 99 10.19 -12.66 3.96
CA ARG A 99 10.21 -12.59 5.42
C ARG A 99 9.65 -11.27 5.93
N GLY A 100 9.09 -10.44 5.04
CA GLY A 100 8.60 -9.11 5.35
C GLY A 100 9.73 -8.10 5.63
N MET A 101 10.98 -8.40 5.24
CA MET A 101 12.11 -7.52 5.45
C MET A 101 12.40 -6.71 4.19
N GLY A 102 12.62 -5.41 4.35
CA GLY A 102 12.95 -4.49 3.28
C GLY A 102 14.34 -3.90 3.43
N LYS A 103 15.11 -3.87 2.33
CA LYS A 103 16.31 -3.02 2.27
C LYS A 103 15.86 -1.60 1.99
N GLU A 104 16.46 -0.63 2.67
CA GLU A 104 16.19 0.80 2.47
C GLU A 104 16.29 1.19 0.99
N GLU A 105 17.33 0.70 0.29
CA GLU A 105 17.54 0.98 -1.12
C GLU A 105 16.36 0.56 -2.00
N ASN A 106 15.73 -0.60 -1.72
CA ASN A 106 14.56 -1.05 -2.46
C ASN A 106 13.35 -0.13 -2.23
N VAL A 107 13.20 0.34 -0.99
CA VAL A 107 12.12 1.28 -0.62
C VAL A 107 12.33 2.61 -1.33
N ILE A 108 13.53 3.19 -1.24
CA ILE A 108 13.88 4.46 -1.90
C ILE A 108 13.69 4.34 -3.41
N THR A 109 14.13 3.25 -4.04
CA THR A 109 13.94 3.01 -5.48
C THR A 109 12.44 2.93 -5.83
N GLY A 110 11.64 2.31 -4.97
CA GLY A 110 10.17 2.27 -5.12
C GLY A 110 9.52 3.66 -5.03
N LEU A 111 9.98 4.52 -4.09
CA LEU A 111 9.49 5.89 -3.95
C LEU A 111 9.89 6.75 -5.17
N HIS A 112 11.14 6.65 -5.63
CA HIS A 112 11.57 7.31 -6.87
C HIS A 112 10.75 6.88 -8.08
N TRP A 113 10.44 5.59 -8.20
CA TRP A 113 9.58 5.11 -9.25
C TRP A 113 8.20 5.80 -9.23
N ILE A 114 7.63 6.08 -8.03
CA ILE A 114 6.37 6.82 -7.89
C ILE A 114 6.55 8.28 -8.35
N ILE A 115 7.65 8.94 -8.00
CA ILE A 115 7.95 10.30 -8.44
C ILE A 115 7.92 10.38 -9.96
N ASP A 116 8.56 9.42 -10.64
CA ASP A 116 8.70 9.40 -12.10
C ASP A 116 7.42 8.99 -12.83
N ASN A 117 6.65 8.06 -12.24
CA ASN A 117 5.55 7.38 -12.93
C ASN A 117 4.17 7.65 -12.32
N GLY A 118 4.09 8.18 -11.10
CA GLY A 118 2.85 8.26 -10.34
C GLY A 118 1.73 9.02 -11.05
N LYS A 119 2.05 10.11 -11.74
CA LYS A 119 1.07 10.87 -12.53
C LYS A 119 0.49 10.03 -13.67
N ARG A 120 1.32 9.23 -14.36
CA ARG A 120 0.88 8.35 -15.45
C ARG A 120 -0.13 7.30 -14.99
N TYR A 121 0.04 6.78 -13.78
CA TYR A 121 -0.84 5.76 -13.19
C TYR A 121 -1.95 6.36 -12.32
N GLY A 122 -2.10 7.67 -12.27
CA GLY A 122 -3.13 8.32 -11.45
C GLY A 122 -2.96 8.10 -9.94
N ILE A 123 -1.74 7.84 -9.47
CA ILE A 123 -1.46 7.62 -8.05
C ILE A 123 -1.76 8.89 -7.27
N ARG A 124 -2.53 8.78 -6.19
CA ARG A 124 -2.85 9.87 -5.28
C ARG A 124 -2.47 9.55 -3.83
N VAL A 125 -2.42 8.28 -3.49
CA VAL A 125 -2.10 7.78 -2.15
C VAL A 125 -0.95 6.81 -2.23
N VAL A 126 0.01 6.93 -1.31
CA VAL A 126 1.16 6.03 -1.15
C VAL A 126 1.09 5.42 0.23
N ASN A 127 1.04 4.09 0.32
CA ASN A 127 0.95 3.35 1.57
C ASN A 127 2.25 2.59 1.85
N LEU A 128 2.82 2.85 3.04
CA LEU A 128 4.05 2.25 3.58
C LEU A 128 3.71 1.51 4.88
N SER A 129 3.24 0.26 4.78
CA SER A 129 2.77 -0.53 5.94
C SER A 129 3.88 -1.37 6.56
N PHE A 130 5.08 -0.84 6.69
CA PHE A 130 6.23 -1.49 7.33
C PHE A 130 7.00 -0.50 8.18
N GLY A 131 7.80 -1.02 9.12
CA GLY A 131 8.75 -0.23 9.91
C GLY A 131 10.17 -0.39 9.36
N THR A 132 11.02 0.61 9.55
CA THR A 132 12.46 0.47 9.34
C THR A 132 13.09 -0.06 10.62
N LEU A 133 13.89 -1.13 10.51
CA LEU A 133 14.72 -1.65 11.61
C LEU A 133 16.12 -1.04 11.61
N SER A 134 16.36 -0.01 10.80
CA SER A 134 17.68 0.62 10.74
C SER A 134 17.87 1.54 11.94
N ASN A 135 18.86 1.22 12.77
CA ASN A 135 19.41 2.12 13.77
C ASN A 135 20.37 3.16 13.16
N ASP A 136 20.48 3.20 11.83
CA ASP A 136 21.28 4.18 11.13
C ASP A 136 20.49 5.47 10.91
N GLU A 137 20.85 6.53 11.63
CA GLU A 137 20.21 7.84 11.52
C GLU A 137 20.26 8.41 10.09
N ARG A 138 21.32 8.09 9.32
CA ARG A 138 21.46 8.56 7.93
C ARG A 138 20.44 7.87 7.01
N ALA A 139 20.22 6.58 7.23
CA ALA A 139 19.23 5.80 6.51
C ALA A 139 17.81 6.32 6.77
N GLY A 140 17.48 6.52 8.05
CA GLY A 140 16.20 7.11 8.43
C GLY A 140 15.97 8.50 7.83
N LYS A 141 17.02 9.33 7.75
CA LYS A 141 16.92 10.66 7.15
C LYS A 141 16.63 10.59 5.64
N ARG A 142 17.35 9.75 4.89
CA ARG A 142 17.11 9.60 3.44
C ARG A 142 15.66 9.19 3.13
N LEU A 143 15.12 8.23 3.88
CA LEU A 143 13.73 7.81 3.71
C LEU A 143 12.75 8.96 4.03
N THR A 144 13.01 9.73 5.09
CA THR A 144 12.21 10.90 5.45
C THR A 144 12.22 11.95 4.34
N ASP A 145 13.40 12.27 3.81
CA ASP A 145 13.56 13.25 2.72
C ASP A 145 12.72 12.85 1.48
N GLU A 146 12.71 11.54 1.12
CA GLU A 146 11.91 11.03 0.00
C GLU A 146 10.39 11.09 0.27
N VAL A 147 9.98 10.79 1.49
CA VAL A 147 8.56 10.90 1.90
C VAL A 147 8.10 12.36 1.87
N GLU A 148 8.92 13.30 2.35
CA GLU A 148 8.64 14.73 2.28
C GLU A 148 8.55 15.23 0.84
N LEU A 149 9.43 14.73 -0.05
CA LEU A 149 9.37 15.06 -1.47
C LEU A 149 8.04 14.61 -2.09
N LEU A 150 7.60 13.37 -1.84
CA LEU A 150 6.30 12.89 -2.31
C LEU A 150 5.14 13.74 -1.77
N TRP A 151 5.19 14.10 -0.50
CA TRP A 151 4.18 14.99 0.10
C TRP A 151 4.14 16.34 -0.62
N ASN A 152 5.29 16.95 -0.86
CA ASN A 152 5.41 18.23 -1.57
C ASN A 152 4.95 18.15 -3.03
N LEU A 153 5.04 16.97 -3.66
CA LEU A 153 4.50 16.70 -4.99
C LEU A 153 2.98 16.46 -5.00
N GLY A 154 2.33 16.49 -3.82
CA GLY A 154 0.87 16.39 -3.68
C GLY A 154 0.34 14.97 -3.49
N TYR A 155 1.19 13.99 -3.18
CA TYR A 155 0.73 12.65 -2.79
C TYR A 155 0.32 12.63 -1.31
N VAL A 156 -0.72 11.87 -0.99
CA VAL A 156 -1.04 11.52 0.40
C VAL A 156 -0.19 10.32 0.78
N VAL A 157 0.75 10.50 1.71
CA VAL A 157 1.61 9.41 2.19
C VAL A 157 1.12 8.92 3.54
N VAL A 158 0.92 7.61 3.66
CA VAL A 158 0.50 6.94 4.90
C VAL A 158 1.58 5.93 5.28
N ALA A 159 2.14 6.09 6.47
CA ALA A 159 3.17 5.22 7.00
C ALA A 159 2.76 4.58 8.32
N ALA A 160 3.23 3.36 8.58
CA ALA A 160 3.05 2.71 9.87
C ALA A 160 3.93 3.37 10.95
N ALA A 161 3.38 3.55 12.15
CA ALA A 161 4.13 4.09 13.29
C ALA A 161 5.03 3.03 14.00
N GLY A 162 5.02 1.80 13.51
CA GLY A 162 5.75 0.67 14.10
C GLY A 162 4.91 -0.15 15.08
N ASN A 163 5.43 -1.32 15.47
CA ASN A 163 4.74 -2.30 16.32
C ASN A 163 5.53 -2.64 17.60
N ASN A 164 6.56 -1.87 17.93
CA ASN A 164 7.49 -2.22 19.02
C ASN A 164 6.92 -1.96 20.44
N GLY A 165 5.71 -1.40 20.55
CA GLY A 165 5.06 -1.13 21.82
C GLY A 165 5.60 0.10 22.56
N PRO A 166 5.01 0.47 23.71
CA PRO A 166 5.47 1.59 24.52
C PRO A 166 6.84 1.27 25.14
N GLY A 167 7.83 2.13 24.88
CA GLY A 167 9.18 2.02 25.41
C GLY A 167 10.24 1.45 24.46
N ALA A 168 9.90 1.10 23.25
CA ALA A 168 10.84 0.85 22.18
C ALA A 168 11.13 2.17 21.45
N ASN A 169 12.19 2.84 21.87
CA ASN A 169 12.78 3.98 21.14
C ASN A 169 13.81 3.45 20.16
#